data_0a8aecae90b803e7766258bb62301fce
#
_entry.id   0a8aecae90b803e7766258bb62301fce
#
_cell.length_a   1.000
_cell.length_b   1.000
_cell.length_c   1.000
_cell.angle_alpha   90.00
_cell.angle_beta   90.00
_cell.angle_gamma   90.00
#
_symmetry.space_group_name_H-M   'P 1'
#
loop_
_entity.id
_entity.type
_entity.pdbx_description
1 polymer ?
#
loop_
_entity_poly.entity_id
_entity_poly.type
_entity_poly.pdbx_seq_one_letter_code
_entity_poly.pdbx_strand_id
1 'polypeptide(L)'
;MHIRLKTLLLLVSPLLLLVATAYVQWGTVGIPALPPNRVFTPETAVEPYGFPAWLRITHYVNFLFLILLVRSGLQILADHPRLYWNVHCTPGTEWLRLTPVEVPKDRVWTAKDDSRYLSPWIGLPGYRHTVGMARHWHFLSVLFWVGNGLVFVVLLFSMGQWQRLVPMSWQIVPDAWAVFVHYATFHLPPEPNGFYSYNALQQLAYFGVVFVLAPLAILTGPSMSPAFTARFTWYPKLPGNRQIGRSLHFLIMCSFLAFVFMHVTMVVLTGFVQNINHIVVGTDDANPAGLYLGLLGVGLVVLLNVFANWAAWKHPRAVQHAAKAIVSPVMGLLLDRPAPVAQFRRDEVSPFFWVNGKMPACEEWKTLAAGNFRNYRLKAYGLVENPVELSLDDLRALGQKTQITLHHCIQGWSGIAAWGGLPLAELVKLVHPKPNAKAIIFYSFSEGVEFSTGIADGQYYDSLSLENALNPQTLLAYEMNLPAAQSSARSPVAAACREPARLQDGQVDPGDRVCRKRRVDLQGRRRLRRGQGVLRRTSQHMTSGESLVPA
;
A
#
# COMPACT_ATOMS: atom_id res chain seq x y z
N MET A 1 -15.45 5.29 12.53
CA MET A 1 -14.78 3.98 12.64
C MET A 1 -15.77 2.96 13.19
N HIS A 2 -15.91 1.82 12.55
CA HIS A 2 -16.76 0.73 13.02
C HIS A 2 -15.93 -0.57 13.06
N ILE A 3 -15.80 -1.16 14.23
CA ILE A 3 -15.14 -2.46 14.43
C ILE A 3 -16.18 -3.47 14.91
N ARG A 4 -16.12 -4.70 14.40
CA ARG A 4 -17.02 -5.75 14.89
C ARG A 4 -16.70 -6.08 16.34
N LEU A 5 -17.71 -6.08 17.19
CA LEU A 5 -17.57 -6.32 18.63
C LEU A 5 -16.76 -7.59 18.93
N LYS A 6 -17.01 -8.69 18.23
CA LYS A 6 -16.24 -9.94 18.38
C LYS A 6 -14.75 -9.74 18.14
N THR A 7 -14.38 -8.96 17.11
CA THR A 7 -12.97 -8.68 16.79
C THR A 7 -12.35 -7.74 17.82
N LEU A 8 -13.09 -6.71 18.24
CA LEU A 8 -12.62 -5.83 19.31
C LEU A 8 -12.34 -6.60 20.59
N LEU A 9 -13.27 -7.44 21.01
CA LEU A 9 -13.09 -8.29 22.20
C LEU A 9 -11.89 -9.20 22.05
N LEU A 10 -11.71 -9.84 20.90
CA LEU A 10 -10.55 -10.72 20.64
C LEU A 10 -9.20 -9.98 20.70
N LEU A 11 -9.16 -8.73 20.23
CA LEU A 11 -7.93 -7.92 20.25
C LEU A 11 -7.62 -7.33 21.62
N VAL A 12 -8.64 -6.95 22.39
CA VAL A 12 -8.47 -6.23 23.66
C VAL A 12 -8.45 -7.17 24.86
N SER A 13 -9.18 -8.30 24.80
CA SER A 13 -9.29 -9.23 25.93
C SER A 13 -7.95 -9.78 26.45
N PRO A 14 -6.93 -10.09 25.64
CA PRO A 14 -5.66 -10.55 26.18
C PRO A 14 -4.97 -9.50 27.07
N LEU A 15 -5.00 -8.24 26.64
CA LEU A 15 -4.43 -7.14 27.41
C LEU A 15 -5.23 -6.91 28.71
N LEU A 16 -6.56 -6.90 28.62
CA LEU A 16 -7.42 -6.76 29.81
C LEU A 16 -7.20 -7.91 30.79
N LEU A 17 -7.04 -9.14 30.28
CA LEU A 17 -6.74 -10.30 31.12
C LEU A 17 -5.40 -10.16 31.82
N LEU A 18 -4.35 -9.72 31.12
CA LEU A 18 -3.03 -9.47 31.71
C LEU A 18 -3.11 -8.41 32.82
N VAL A 19 -3.78 -7.29 32.55
CA VAL A 19 -3.96 -6.22 33.55
C VAL A 19 -4.79 -6.74 34.73
N ALA A 20 -5.91 -7.43 34.49
CA ALA A 20 -6.73 -8.01 35.58
C ALA A 20 -5.92 -9.00 36.41
N THR A 21 -5.11 -9.86 35.78
CA THR A 21 -4.24 -10.80 36.51
C THR A 21 -3.22 -10.07 37.37
N ALA A 22 -2.64 -8.96 36.87
CA ALA A 22 -1.71 -8.14 37.65
C ALA A 22 -2.39 -7.53 38.89
N TYR A 23 -3.62 -7.02 38.77
CA TYR A 23 -4.40 -6.50 39.90
C TYR A 23 -4.82 -7.59 40.90
N VAL A 24 -5.20 -8.79 40.42
CA VAL A 24 -5.48 -9.93 41.30
C VAL A 24 -4.24 -10.33 42.09
N GLN A 25 -3.09 -10.45 41.43
CA GLN A 25 -1.82 -10.76 42.08
C GLN A 25 -1.49 -9.71 43.15
N TRP A 26 -1.59 -8.42 42.81
CA TRP A 26 -1.35 -7.33 43.78
C TRP A 26 -2.27 -7.43 45.00
N GLY A 27 -3.58 -7.68 44.78
CA GLY A 27 -4.55 -7.75 45.88
C GLY A 27 -4.44 -9.01 46.75
N THR A 28 -3.87 -10.12 46.22
CA THR A 28 -3.83 -11.41 46.95
C THR A 28 -2.45 -11.76 47.51
N VAL A 29 -1.39 -11.49 46.76
CA VAL A 29 -0.01 -11.89 47.08
C VAL A 29 0.88 -10.66 47.33
N GLY A 30 0.46 -9.49 46.86
CA GLY A 30 1.23 -8.25 46.91
C GLY A 30 2.03 -8.01 45.60
N ILE A 31 2.82 -6.94 45.64
CA ILE A 31 3.67 -6.56 44.49
C ILE A 31 4.91 -7.47 44.48
N PRO A 32 5.24 -8.10 43.33
CA PRO A 32 6.42 -8.93 43.24
C PRO A 32 7.70 -8.11 43.44
N ALA A 33 8.75 -8.74 43.94
CA ALA A 33 10.07 -8.10 44.01
C ALA A 33 10.55 -7.77 42.57
N LEU A 34 11.16 -6.60 42.41
CA LEU A 34 11.76 -6.20 41.13
C LEU A 34 12.99 -7.06 40.85
N PRO A 35 13.06 -7.66 39.67
CA PRO A 35 14.29 -8.34 39.24
C PRO A 35 15.39 -7.30 38.98
N PRO A 36 16.67 -7.72 39.09
CA PRO A 36 17.78 -6.84 38.78
C PRO A 36 17.77 -6.42 37.34
N ASN A 37 18.14 -5.17 37.07
CA ASN A 37 18.30 -4.69 35.69
C ASN A 37 19.45 -5.44 35.00
N ARG A 38 19.27 -5.69 33.72
CA ARG A 38 20.28 -6.38 32.90
C ARG A 38 21.29 -5.37 32.41
N VAL A 39 22.48 -5.43 32.98
CA VAL A 39 23.62 -4.58 32.64
C VAL A 39 24.38 -5.21 31.47
N PHE A 40 24.71 -4.38 30.49
CA PHE A 40 25.45 -4.82 29.29
C PHE A 40 26.94 -4.53 29.51
N THR A 41 27.64 -5.53 30.00
CA THR A 41 29.10 -5.52 30.09
C THR A 41 29.67 -6.42 29.00
N PRO A 42 30.46 -5.92 28.08
CA PRO A 42 31.17 -6.77 27.15
C PRO A 42 32.29 -7.52 27.83
N GLU A 43 32.56 -8.70 27.36
CA GLU A 43 33.70 -9.50 27.79
C GLU A 43 35.06 -8.87 27.44
N THR A 44 35.09 -7.88 26.53
CA THR A 44 36.32 -7.35 25.93
C THR A 44 36.45 -5.83 25.87
N ALA A 45 35.55 -5.05 26.46
CA ALA A 45 35.58 -3.59 26.29
C ALA A 45 36.39 -2.88 27.38
N VAL A 46 37.25 -2.02 26.91
CA VAL A 46 38.03 -1.08 27.74
C VAL A 46 37.21 0.17 28.11
N GLU A 47 36.09 0.41 27.42
CA GLU A 47 35.22 1.58 27.65
C GLU A 47 33.75 1.20 27.93
N PRO A 48 33.01 2.00 28.73
CA PRO A 48 31.62 1.76 29.03
C PRO A 48 30.74 1.83 27.78
N TYR A 49 29.82 0.88 27.66
CA TYR A 49 28.87 0.79 26.54
C TYR A 49 27.87 1.92 26.54
N GLY A 50 28.13 2.91 25.76
CA GLY A 50 27.09 3.83 25.32
C GLY A 50 26.40 3.38 24.02
N PHE A 51 25.69 4.28 23.37
CA PHE A 51 25.15 4.06 22.05
C PHE A 51 26.19 4.43 20.99
N PRO A 52 26.78 3.47 20.26
CA PRO A 52 27.76 3.76 19.24
C PRO A 52 27.16 4.57 18.09
N ALA A 53 28.00 5.27 17.33
CA ALA A 53 27.54 6.17 16.26
C ALA A 53 26.64 5.47 15.22
N TRP A 54 26.95 4.22 14.86
CA TRP A 54 26.14 3.45 13.91
C TRP A 54 24.72 3.20 14.42
N LEU A 55 24.55 2.92 15.72
CA LEU A 55 23.23 2.71 16.34
C LEU A 55 22.42 4.02 16.29
N ARG A 56 23.02 5.13 16.64
CA ARG A 56 22.40 6.45 16.64
C ARG A 56 21.98 6.88 15.23
N ILE A 57 22.84 6.68 14.23
CA ILE A 57 22.53 6.98 12.82
C ILE A 57 21.40 6.09 12.31
N THR A 58 21.48 4.78 12.51
CA THR A 58 20.42 3.85 12.05
C THR A 58 19.09 4.11 12.75
N HIS A 59 19.09 4.57 14.00
CA HIS A 59 17.89 4.97 14.72
C HIS A 59 17.22 6.20 14.07
N TYR A 60 17.96 7.24 13.70
CA TYR A 60 17.39 8.42 13.02
C TYR A 60 16.89 8.09 11.62
N VAL A 61 17.62 7.28 10.87
CA VAL A 61 17.20 6.79 9.56
C VAL A 61 15.91 5.97 9.69
N ASN A 62 15.83 5.09 10.69
CA ASN A 62 14.61 4.33 11.01
C ASN A 62 13.43 5.26 11.31
N PHE A 63 13.64 6.29 12.13
CA PHE A 63 12.60 7.27 12.49
C PHE A 63 12.04 7.99 11.26
N LEU A 64 12.90 8.48 10.36
CA LEU A 64 12.50 9.11 9.11
C LEU A 64 11.63 8.18 8.25
N PHE A 65 12.14 6.99 7.96
CA PHE A 65 11.45 6.08 7.04
C PHE A 65 10.22 5.43 7.66
N LEU A 66 10.18 5.21 8.97
CA LEU A 66 8.98 4.73 9.66
C LEU A 66 7.82 5.73 9.53
N ILE A 67 8.08 7.04 9.70
CA ILE A 67 7.05 8.07 9.50
C ILE A 67 6.55 8.07 8.05
N LEU A 68 7.45 8.02 7.07
CA LEU A 68 7.08 7.98 5.65
C LEU A 68 6.25 6.72 5.33
N LEU A 69 6.62 5.55 5.90
CA LEU A 69 5.90 4.29 5.75
C LEU A 69 4.49 4.36 6.34
N VAL A 70 4.36 4.84 7.58
CA VAL A 70 3.05 4.97 8.23
C VAL A 70 2.15 5.91 7.42
N ARG A 71 2.64 7.09 7.06
CA ARG A 71 1.87 8.10 6.32
C ARG A 71 1.43 7.61 4.94
N SER A 72 2.34 6.98 4.18
CA SER A 72 2.02 6.42 2.87
C SER A 72 1.10 5.20 2.99
N GLY A 73 1.31 4.35 3.99
CA GLY A 73 0.47 3.19 4.28
C GLY A 73 -0.97 3.58 4.65
N LEU A 74 -1.15 4.59 5.50
CA LEU A 74 -2.47 5.14 5.84
C LEU A 74 -3.17 5.71 4.60
N GLN A 75 -2.42 6.37 3.71
CA GLN A 75 -2.98 6.89 2.47
C GLN A 75 -3.41 5.79 1.50
N ILE A 76 -2.65 4.69 1.40
CA ILE A 76 -3.06 3.49 0.63
C ILE A 76 -4.31 2.86 1.26
N LEU A 77 -4.36 2.76 2.58
CA LEU A 77 -5.51 2.21 3.29
C LEU A 77 -6.77 3.05 3.07
N ALA A 78 -6.63 4.38 3.04
CA ALA A 78 -7.74 5.32 2.85
C ALA A 78 -8.40 5.21 1.47
N ASP A 79 -7.75 4.62 0.49
CA ASP A 79 -8.33 4.41 -0.84
C ASP A 79 -9.38 3.29 -0.87
N HIS A 80 -9.29 2.33 0.06
CA HIS A 80 -10.33 1.36 0.40
C HIS A 80 -10.32 1.12 1.92
N PRO A 81 -11.01 1.97 2.69
CA PRO A 81 -10.87 2.04 4.16
C PRO A 81 -11.67 0.95 4.88
N ARG A 82 -11.57 -0.28 4.40
CA ARG A 82 -12.23 -1.49 4.91
C ARG A 82 -11.23 -2.64 4.94
N LEU A 83 -11.25 -3.42 6.01
CA LEU A 83 -10.38 -4.58 6.19
C LEU A 83 -11.21 -5.86 6.35
N TYR A 84 -10.75 -6.93 5.69
CA TYR A 84 -11.44 -8.20 5.60
C TYR A 84 -10.52 -9.35 5.98
N TRP A 85 -11.12 -10.48 6.39
CA TRP A 85 -10.42 -11.74 6.53
C TRP A 85 -10.60 -12.66 5.32
N ASN A 86 -11.55 -12.36 4.44
CA ASN A 86 -11.86 -13.14 3.24
C ASN A 86 -11.46 -12.40 1.95
N VAL A 87 -11.29 -13.13 0.86
CA VAL A 87 -10.85 -12.59 -0.45
C VAL A 87 -11.95 -11.82 -1.20
N HIS A 88 -13.22 -12.00 -0.81
CA HIS A 88 -14.36 -11.50 -1.57
C HIS A 88 -14.62 -10.01 -1.33
N CYS A 89 -14.13 -9.45 -0.25
CA CYS A 89 -14.35 -8.05 0.14
C CYS A 89 -15.82 -7.60 0.05
N THR A 90 -16.74 -8.50 0.41
CA THR A 90 -18.18 -8.21 0.35
C THR A 90 -18.54 -7.17 1.41
N PRO A 91 -19.23 -6.06 1.03
CA PRO A 91 -19.70 -5.07 2.00
C PRO A 91 -20.50 -5.71 3.13
N GLY A 92 -20.25 -5.25 4.36
CA GLY A 92 -20.86 -5.82 5.56
C GLY A 92 -20.12 -7.04 6.12
N THR A 93 -19.08 -7.57 5.45
CA THR A 93 -18.22 -8.64 5.99
C THR A 93 -16.88 -8.15 6.52
N GLU A 94 -16.59 -6.86 6.39
CA GLU A 94 -15.40 -6.24 6.96
C GLU A 94 -15.36 -6.39 8.49
N TRP A 95 -14.20 -6.70 9.02
CA TRP A 95 -14.01 -6.72 10.47
C TRP A 95 -13.70 -5.32 11.04
N LEU A 96 -13.13 -4.43 10.18
CA LEU A 96 -12.88 -3.02 10.50
C LEU A 96 -13.30 -2.15 9.32
N ARG A 97 -14.09 -1.12 9.61
CA ARG A 97 -14.51 -0.08 8.68
C ARG A 97 -14.06 1.28 9.22
N LEU A 98 -13.12 1.90 8.52
CA LEU A 98 -12.55 3.20 8.88
C LEU A 98 -13.30 4.38 8.24
N THR A 99 -14.42 4.11 7.57
CA THR A 99 -15.35 5.10 7.00
C THR A 99 -16.74 4.94 7.63
N PRO A 100 -17.47 6.04 7.88
CA PRO A 100 -18.86 5.95 8.33
C PRO A 100 -19.82 5.52 7.22
N VAL A 101 -19.38 5.57 5.94
CA VAL A 101 -20.25 5.35 4.79
C VAL A 101 -20.54 3.86 4.62
N GLU A 102 -21.81 3.52 4.46
CA GLU A 102 -22.29 2.20 4.06
C GLU A 102 -22.48 2.13 2.55
N VAL A 103 -22.25 0.95 2.00
CA VAL A 103 -22.46 0.74 0.56
C VAL A 103 -23.97 0.71 0.30
N PRO A 104 -24.51 1.63 -0.52
CA PRO A 104 -25.92 1.64 -0.85
C PRO A 104 -26.33 0.38 -1.61
N LYS A 105 -27.57 -0.07 -1.43
CA LYS A 105 -28.15 -1.23 -2.15
C LYS A 105 -28.95 -0.82 -3.37
N ASP A 106 -29.37 0.43 -3.45
CA ASP A 106 -30.30 0.99 -4.43
C ASP A 106 -29.61 1.61 -5.65
N ARG A 107 -28.30 1.77 -5.59
CA ARG A 107 -27.50 2.37 -6.67
C ARG A 107 -26.12 1.74 -6.82
N VAL A 108 -25.51 1.94 -7.99
CA VAL A 108 -24.14 1.54 -8.21
C VAL A 108 -23.22 2.36 -7.31
N TRP A 109 -22.38 1.65 -6.57
CA TRP A 109 -21.37 2.23 -5.68
C TRP A 109 -19.99 1.82 -6.18
N THR A 110 -19.15 2.78 -6.46
CA THR A 110 -17.83 2.51 -7.00
C THR A 110 -16.77 2.52 -5.89
N ALA A 111 -15.66 1.89 -6.14
CA ALA A 111 -14.52 1.92 -5.22
C ALA A 111 -13.98 3.36 -5.01
N LYS A 112 -14.20 4.27 -5.98
CA LYS A 112 -13.85 5.69 -5.85
C LYS A 112 -14.78 6.44 -4.90
N ASP A 113 -16.05 6.08 -4.85
CA ASP A 113 -17.01 6.66 -3.91
C ASP A 113 -16.67 6.27 -2.47
N ASP A 114 -16.08 5.09 -2.28
CA ASP A 114 -15.64 4.58 -0.97
C ASP A 114 -14.32 5.20 -0.50
N SER A 115 -13.46 5.68 -1.39
CA SER A 115 -12.14 6.21 -1.07
C SER A 115 -12.20 7.50 -0.25
N ARG A 116 -11.20 7.72 0.60
CA ARG A 116 -11.06 8.88 1.48
C ARG A 116 -9.71 9.55 1.25
N TYR A 117 -9.70 10.87 1.38
CA TYR A 117 -8.49 11.66 1.24
C TYR A 117 -8.05 12.16 2.61
N LEU A 118 -6.87 11.73 3.03
CA LEU A 118 -6.31 12.15 4.30
C LEU A 118 -5.66 13.54 4.20
N SER A 119 -5.64 14.25 5.32
CA SER A 119 -4.86 15.48 5.45
C SER A 119 -3.38 15.20 5.15
N PRO A 120 -2.63 16.16 4.53
CA PRO A 120 -1.19 16.05 4.32
C PRO A 120 -0.37 15.86 5.59
N TRP A 121 -0.90 16.20 6.75
CA TRP A 121 -0.27 15.92 8.04
C TRP A 121 -0.29 14.44 8.41
N ILE A 122 -1.30 13.71 7.94
CA ILE A 122 -1.52 12.29 8.24
C ILE A 122 -1.12 11.43 7.05
N GLY A 123 -1.56 11.78 5.84
CA GLY A 123 -1.31 11.03 4.63
C GLY A 123 -0.11 11.53 3.83
N LEU A 124 0.51 10.65 3.05
CA LEU A 124 1.52 11.00 2.07
C LEU A 124 1.10 10.46 0.70
N PRO A 125 0.78 11.31 -0.27
CA PRO A 125 0.86 12.77 -0.29
C PRO A 125 -0.31 13.54 0.36
N GLY A 126 -1.37 12.91 0.82
CA GLY A 126 -2.53 13.57 1.39
C GLY A 126 -3.58 13.94 0.34
N TYR A 127 -4.27 15.08 0.49
CA TYR A 127 -5.32 15.53 -0.42
C TYR A 127 -4.89 15.52 -1.88
N ARG A 128 -5.85 15.26 -2.79
CA ARG A 128 -5.62 15.19 -4.24
C ARG A 128 -4.53 14.17 -4.62
N HIS A 129 -4.44 13.06 -3.92
CA HIS A 129 -3.49 12.00 -4.23
C HIS A 129 -4.06 11.01 -5.25
N THR A 130 -3.15 10.24 -5.85
CA THR A 130 -3.46 8.95 -6.43
C THR A 130 -2.89 7.85 -5.52
N VAL A 131 -3.57 6.69 -5.43
CA VAL A 131 -3.04 5.55 -4.70
C VAL A 131 -1.66 5.13 -5.25
N GLY A 132 -1.42 5.32 -6.54
CA GLY A 132 -0.13 5.08 -7.17
C GLY A 132 0.98 5.94 -6.56
N MET A 133 0.76 7.25 -6.34
CA MET A 133 1.76 8.11 -5.71
C MET A 133 2.07 7.66 -4.27
N ALA A 134 1.04 7.33 -3.48
CA ALA A 134 1.24 6.80 -2.14
C ALA A 134 2.05 5.50 -2.14
N ARG A 135 1.82 4.61 -3.12
CA ARG A 135 2.59 3.37 -3.29
C ARG A 135 4.04 3.61 -3.68
N HIS A 136 4.33 4.60 -4.54
CA HIS A 136 5.71 4.95 -4.88
C HIS A 136 6.48 5.37 -3.63
N TRP A 137 5.90 6.24 -2.80
CA TRP A 137 6.49 6.61 -1.51
C TRP A 137 6.66 5.42 -0.58
N HIS A 138 5.64 4.55 -0.51
CA HIS A 138 5.68 3.39 0.37
C HIS A 138 6.81 2.42 -0.03
N PHE A 139 6.91 2.04 -1.31
CA PHE A 139 7.94 1.11 -1.77
C PHE A 139 9.35 1.72 -1.70
N LEU A 140 9.50 3.01 -2.01
CA LEU A 140 10.76 3.71 -1.81
C LEU A 140 11.19 3.66 -0.33
N SER A 141 10.27 3.98 0.57
CA SER A 141 10.54 3.95 2.01
C SER A 141 10.82 2.55 2.53
N VAL A 142 10.10 1.51 2.03
CA VAL A 142 10.37 0.10 2.37
C VAL A 142 11.81 -0.27 2.02
N LEU A 143 12.28 0.09 0.83
CA LEU A 143 13.63 -0.26 0.39
C LEU A 143 14.70 0.29 1.35
N PHE A 144 14.59 1.56 1.70
CA PHE A 144 15.54 2.19 2.63
C PHE A 144 15.36 1.72 4.07
N TRP A 145 14.12 1.50 4.52
CA TRP A 145 13.85 1.01 5.87
C TRP A 145 14.38 -0.41 6.07
N VAL A 146 14.13 -1.31 5.11
CA VAL A 146 14.67 -2.69 5.14
C VAL A 146 16.18 -2.68 5.05
N GLY A 147 16.76 -1.88 4.14
CA GLY A 147 18.21 -1.75 4.01
C GLY A 147 18.86 -1.27 5.32
N ASN A 148 18.31 -0.22 5.93
CA ASN A 148 18.76 0.28 7.23
C ASN A 148 18.60 -0.79 8.34
N GLY A 149 17.49 -1.52 8.36
CA GLY A 149 17.26 -2.60 9.32
C GLY A 149 18.26 -3.74 9.18
N LEU A 150 18.61 -4.12 7.95
CA LEU A 150 19.66 -5.13 7.70
C LEU A 150 21.03 -4.64 8.19
N VAL A 151 21.41 -3.40 7.89
CA VAL A 151 22.66 -2.79 8.39
C VAL A 151 22.64 -2.78 9.92
N PHE A 152 21.53 -2.36 10.53
CA PHE A 152 21.38 -2.37 12.00
C PHE A 152 21.58 -3.77 12.59
N VAL A 153 20.91 -4.79 12.07
CA VAL A 153 21.01 -6.16 12.58
C VAL A 153 22.42 -6.72 12.40
N VAL A 154 23.05 -6.51 11.22
CA VAL A 154 24.43 -6.96 10.98
C VAL A 154 25.38 -6.31 11.99
N LEU A 155 25.30 -4.99 12.17
CA LEU A 155 26.16 -4.28 13.14
C LEU A 155 25.86 -4.65 14.58
N LEU A 156 24.57 -4.90 14.91
CA LEU A 156 24.15 -5.35 16.23
C LEU A 156 24.87 -6.65 16.63
N PHE A 157 24.94 -7.62 15.72
CA PHE A 157 25.62 -8.90 15.98
C PHE A 157 27.13 -8.80 15.86
N SER A 158 27.66 -8.16 14.81
CA SER A 158 29.10 -8.08 14.58
C SER A 158 29.84 -7.25 15.63
N MET A 159 29.15 -6.26 16.23
CA MET A 159 29.71 -5.41 17.28
C MET A 159 29.38 -5.87 18.70
N GLY A 160 28.82 -7.07 18.89
CA GLY A 160 28.51 -7.64 20.20
C GLY A 160 27.35 -6.96 20.96
N GLN A 161 26.61 -6.02 20.33
CA GLN A 161 25.51 -5.29 21.00
C GLN A 161 24.17 -6.06 21.04
N TRP A 162 24.12 -7.25 20.44
CA TRP A 162 22.91 -8.06 20.36
C TRP A 162 22.37 -8.50 21.72
N GLN A 163 23.24 -8.65 22.74
CA GLN A 163 22.85 -9.00 24.10
C GLN A 163 21.90 -7.98 24.75
N ARG A 164 21.91 -6.72 24.28
CA ARG A 164 20.94 -5.70 24.71
C ARG A 164 19.52 -6.07 24.37
N LEU A 165 19.31 -6.72 23.22
CA LEU A 165 17.98 -6.99 22.67
C LEU A 165 17.57 -8.45 22.86
N VAL A 166 18.51 -9.40 22.72
CA VAL A 166 18.21 -10.84 22.71
C VAL A 166 18.25 -11.41 24.11
N PRO A 167 17.12 -11.90 24.65
CA PRO A 167 17.10 -12.59 25.94
C PRO A 167 17.85 -13.92 25.85
N MET A 168 18.72 -14.18 26.84
CA MET A 168 19.54 -15.40 26.89
C MET A 168 18.97 -16.48 27.84
N SER A 169 17.91 -16.18 28.56
CA SER A 169 17.28 -17.07 29.53
C SER A 169 15.77 -16.92 29.55
N TRP A 170 15.06 -18.01 29.74
CA TRP A 170 13.62 -18.03 29.94
C TRP A 170 13.19 -17.29 31.23
N GLN A 171 14.11 -17.02 32.14
CA GLN A 171 13.86 -16.18 33.32
C GLN A 171 13.40 -14.76 32.95
N ILE A 172 13.66 -14.30 31.72
CA ILE A 172 13.17 -13.03 31.20
C ILE A 172 11.64 -12.91 31.28
N VAL A 173 10.89 -14.01 31.18
CA VAL A 173 9.42 -14.01 31.16
C VAL A 173 8.84 -13.67 32.54
N PRO A 174 9.18 -14.40 33.63
CA PRO A 174 8.73 -14.01 34.97
C PRO A 174 9.29 -12.66 35.41
N ASP A 175 10.52 -12.31 35.03
CA ASP A 175 11.11 -11.00 35.31
C ASP A 175 10.31 -9.86 34.63
N ALA A 176 9.97 -10.02 33.35
CA ALA A 176 9.14 -9.05 32.63
C ALA A 176 7.72 -8.97 33.18
N TRP A 177 7.16 -10.09 33.64
CA TRP A 177 5.88 -10.11 34.34
C TRP A 177 5.92 -9.30 35.63
N ALA A 178 6.96 -9.48 36.43
CA ALA A 178 7.12 -8.70 37.68
C ALA A 178 7.17 -7.18 37.35
N VAL A 179 7.96 -6.76 36.38
CA VAL A 179 8.01 -5.36 35.92
C VAL A 179 6.65 -4.88 35.40
N PHE A 180 5.95 -5.73 34.60
CA PHE A 180 4.62 -5.40 34.10
C PHE A 180 3.60 -5.18 35.23
N VAL A 181 3.61 -6.01 36.26
CA VAL A 181 2.73 -5.83 37.45
C VAL A 181 2.95 -4.45 38.08
N HIS A 182 4.19 -4.03 38.22
CA HIS A 182 4.52 -2.70 38.74
C HIS A 182 3.91 -1.58 37.91
N TYR A 183 4.08 -1.62 36.58
CA TYR A 183 3.48 -0.61 35.67
C TYR A 183 1.95 -0.66 35.68
N ALA A 184 1.36 -1.86 35.59
CA ALA A 184 -0.09 -2.04 35.50
C ALA A 184 -0.80 -1.56 36.78
N THR A 185 -0.15 -1.67 37.94
CA THR A 185 -0.68 -1.25 39.26
C THR A 185 -0.21 0.13 39.71
N PHE A 186 0.44 0.89 38.81
CA PHE A 186 0.97 2.24 39.02
C PHE A 186 2.01 2.36 40.16
N HIS A 187 2.69 1.27 40.49
CA HIS A 187 3.85 1.27 41.39
C HIS A 187 5.13 1.39 40.56
N LEU A 188 5.29 2.53 39.88
CA LEU A 188 6.36 2.73 38.91
C LEU A 188 7.74 2.38 39.47
N PRO A 189 8.46 1.40 38.86
CA PRO A 189 9.79 1.04 39.33
C PRO A 189 10.80 2.14 39.03
N PRO A 190 11.92 2.21 39.76
CA PRO A 190 13.05 3.02 39.34
C PRO A 190 13.50 2.58 37.93
N GLU A 191 13.49 3.50 36.98
CA GLU A 191 13.89 3.19 35.62
C GLU A 191 15.41 2.99 35.52
N PRO A 192 15.86 1.93 34.83
CA PRO A 192 17.28 1.76 34.57
C PRO A 192 17.80 2.86 33.66
N ASN A 193 19.06 3.25 33.85
CA ASN A 193 19.71 4.06 32.84
C ASN A 193 19.84 3.27 31.52
N GLY A 194 18.99 3.60 30.55
CA GLY A 194 18.90 2.91 29.27
C GLY A 194 20.19 2.93 28.43
N PHE A 195 21.14 3.76 28.81
CA PHE A 195 22.46 3.78 28.18
C PHE A 195 23.29 2.53 28.52
N TYR A 196 23.12 1.98 29.71
CA TYR A 196 23.91 0.86 30.23
C TYR A 196 23.09 -0.40 30.51
N SER A 197 21.80 -0.28 30.77
CA SER A 197 20.99 -1.41 31.22
C SER A 197 19.53 -1.28 30.81
N TYR A 198 18.84 -2.42 30.71
CA TYR A 198 17.39 -2.48 30.53
C TYR A 198 16.74 -3.33 31.61
N ASN A 199 15.50 -3.02 31.97
CA ASN A 199 14.68 -3.98 32.68
C ASN A 199 14.19 -5.08 31.73
N ALA A 200 13.66 -6.16 32.30
CA ALA A 200 13.26 -7.33 31.52
C ALA A 200 12.15 -7.02 30.50
N LEU A 201 11.19 -6.15 30.85
CA LEU A 201 10.08 -5.77 29.96
C LEU A 201 10.57 -4.90 28.78
N GLN A 202 11.51 -3.99 29.02
CA GLN A 202 12.16 -3.21 27.96
C GLN A 202 12.91 -4.11 26.99
N GLN A 203 13.68 -5.09 27.48
CA GLN A 203 14.42 -6.01 26.62
C GLN A 203 13.46 -6.83 25.73
N LEU A 204 12.37 -7.37 26.31
CA LEU A 204 11.35 -8.08 25.52
C LEU A 204 10.63 -7.19 24.52
N ALA A 205 10.33 -5.94 24.87
CA ALA A 205 9.69 -5.00 23.96
C ALA A 205 10.59 -4.68 22.75
N TYR A 206 11.87 -4.41 22.97
CA TYR A 206 12.82 -4.17 21.88
C TYR A 206 13.08 -5.42 21.04
N PHE A 207 13.21 -6.58 21.68
CA PHE A 207 13.28 -7.86 20.97
C PHE A 207 12.05 -8.07 20.07
N GLY A 208 10.87 -7.86 20.62
CA GLY A 208 9.60 -7.98 19.91
C GLY A 208 9.51 -7.05 18.68
N VAL A 209 9.96 -5.81 18.82
CA VAL A 209 9.94 -4.84 17.70
C VAL A 209 10.93 -5.23 16.61
N VAL A 210 12.17 -5.55 16.96
CA VAL A 210 13.25 -5.79 15.99
C VAL A 210 13.15 -7.18 15.35
N PHE A 211 12.87 -8.22 16.14
CA PHE A 211 12.95 -9.61 15.68
C PHE A 211 11.59 -10.27 15.43
N VAL A 212 10.48 -9.62 15.79
CA VAL A 212 9.14 -10.13 15.52
C VAL A 212 8.34 -9.17 14.65
N LEU A 213 8.06 -7.94 15.10
CA LEU A 213 7.20 -7.02 14.36
C LEU A 213 7.80 -6.58 13.02
N ALA A 214 9.11 -6.26 12.97
CA ALA A 214 9.75 -5.84 11.74
C ALA A 214 9.79 -6.96 10.69
N PRO A 215 10.22 -8.20 11.00
CA PRO A 215 10.09 -9.33 10.08
C PRO A 215 8.65 -9.61 9.64
N LEU A 216 7.67 -9.55 10.55
CA LEU A 216 6.26 -9.75 10.18
C LEU A 216 5.74 -8.65 9.24
N ALA A 217 6.16 -7.38 9.43
CA ALA A 217 5.83 -6.31 8.50
C ALA A 217 6.42 -6.58 7.09
N ILE A 218 7.68 -7.04 7.05
CA ILE A 218 8.36 -7.40 5.80
C ILE A 218 7.67 -8.61 5.14
N LEU A 219 7.24 -9.61 5.91
CA LEU A 219 6.59 -10.81 5.40
C LEU A 219 5.15 -10.52 4.92
N THR A 220 4.39 -9.70 5.61
CA THR A 220 3.00 -9.40 5.23
C THR A 220 2.91 -8.45 4.04
N GLY A 221 3.89 -7.58 3.83
CA GLY A 221 3.93 -6.63 2.71
C GLY A 221 3.82 -7.30 1.33
N PRO A 222 4.73 -8.20 0.95
CA PRO A 222 4.72 -8.89 -0.35
C PRO A 222 3.46 -9.73 -0.59
N SER A 223 2.79 -10.24 0.45
CA SER A 223 1.53 -10.97 0.30
C SER A 223 0.41 -10.14 -0.31
N MET A 224 0.51 -8.81 -0.22
CA MET A 224 -0.44 -7.86 -0.81
C MET A 224 -0.09 -7.48 -2.26
N SER A 225 1.13 -7.77 -2.72
CA SER A 225 1.58 -7.46 -4.07
C SER A 225 1.10 -8.50 -5.08
N PRO A 226 0.22 -8.14 -6.06
CA PRO A 226 -0.22 -9.09 -7.08
C PRO A 226 0.93 -9.69 -7.90
N ALA A 227 1.93 -8.87 -8.24
CA ALA A 227 3.09 -9.33 -8.99
C ALA A 227 3.93 -10.36 -8.21
N PHE A 228 4.16 -10.10 -6.92
CA PHE A 228 4.91 -11.02 -6.06
C PHE A 228 4.13 -12.33 -5.85
N THR A 229 2.85 -12.25 -5.54
CA THR A 229 2.01 -13.43 -5.30
C THR A 229 1.74 -14.24 -6.56
N ALA A 230 1.73 -13.61 -7.72
CA ALA A 230 1.67 -14.31 -9.00
C ALA A 230 2.98 -15.09 -9.29
N ARG A 231 4.13 -14.54 -8.89
CA ARG A 231 5.44 -15.19 -9.05
C ARG A 231 5.67 -16.31 -8.03
N PHE A 232 5.25 -16.09 -6.79
CA PHE A 232 5.39 -17.02 -5.66
C PHE A 232 4.01 -17.45 -5.16
N THR A 233 3.36 -18.36 -5.87
CA THR A 233 1.97 -18.78 -5.63
C THR A 233 1.71 -19.43 -4.28
N TRP A 234 2.78 -19.95 -3.64
CA TRP A 234 2.73 -20.51 -2.30
C TRP A 234 2.70 -19.43 -1.20
N TYR A 235 3.26 -18.25 -1.49
CA TYR A 235 3.48 -17.20 -0.49
C TYR A 235 2.18 -16.63 0.10
N PRO A 236 1.13 -16.33 -0.66
CA PRO A 236 -0.14 -15.84 -0.09
C PRO A 236 -0.81 -16.84 0.84
N LYS A 237 -0.44 -18.13 0.74
CA LYS A 237 -0.98 -19.18 1.61
C LYS A 237 -0.43 -19.09 3.04
N LEU A 238 0.73 -18.44 3.26
CA LEU A 238 1.30 -18.25 4.60
C LEU A 238 0.37 -17.45 5.51
N PRO A 239 -0.11 -16.23 5.14
CA PRO A 239 -1.15 -15.53 5.88
C PRO A 239 -2.57 -16.07 5.59
N GLY A 240 -2.76 -16.99 4.63
CA GLY A 240 -4.03 -17.52 4.19
C GLY A 240 -4.58 -16.89 2.90
N ASN A 241 -4.60 -15.58 2.80
CA ASN A 241 -4.94 -14.84 1.58
C ASN A 241 -4.47 -13.37 1.66
N ARG A 242 -4.58 -12.64 0.54
CA ARG A 242 -4.18 -11.22 0.46
C ARG A 242 -4.86 -10.33 1.50
N GLN A 243 -6.14 -10.55 1.80
CA GLN A 243 -6.89 -9.68 2.72
C GLN A 243 -6.52 -9.95 4.17
N ILE A 244 -6.21 -11.20 4.52
CA ILE A 244 -5.62 -11.53 5.83
C ILE A 244 -4.25 -10.85 5.94
N GLY A 245 -3.39 -10.96 4.91
CA GLY A 245 -2.10 -10.26 4.88
C GLY A 245 -2.26 -8.76 5.09
N ARG A 246 -3.25 -8.12 4.44
CA ARG A 246 -3.55 -6.70 4.59
C ARG A 246 -4.02 -6.35 6.01
N SER A 247 -4.88 -7.17 6.60
CA SER A 247 -5.37 -7.00 7.97
C SER A 247 -4.27 -7.17 9.00
N LEU A 248 -3.41 -8.18 8.85
CA LEU A 248 -2.24 -8.39 9.71
C LEU A 248 -1.23 -7.25 9.60
N HIS A 249 -0.94 -6.78 8.38
CA HIS A 249 -0.03 -5.64 8.16
C HIS A 249 -0.54 -4.37 8.86
N PHE A 250 -1.85 -4.12 8.83
CA PHE A 250 -2.45 -3.02 9.57
C PHE A 250 -2.31 -3.19 11.09
N LEU A 251 -2.55 -4.39 11.63
CA LEU A 251 -2.39 -4.66 13.06
C LEU A 251 -0.92 -4.50 13.50
N ILE A 252 0.03 -4.95 12.68
CA ILE A 252 1.47 -4.76 12.93
C ILE A 252 1.81 -3.26 12.93
N MET A 253 1.28 -2.48 11.99
CA MET A 253 1.44 -1.02 12.02
C MET A 253 0.89 -0.41 13.32
N CYS A 254 -0.28 -0.83 13.76
CA CYS A 254 -0.84 -0.37 15.04
C CYS A 254 0.07 -0.74 16.23
N SER A 255 0.66 -1.93 16.22
CA SER A 255 1.63 -2.36 17.24
C SER A 255 2.90 -1.51 17.23
N PHE A 256 3.43 -1.16 16.05
CA PHE A 256 4.54 -0.20 15.94
C PHE A 256 4.17 1.17 16.51
N LEU A 257 2.99 1.68 16.19
CA LEU A 257 2.54 2.98 16.72
C LEU A 257 2.35 2.96 18.23
N ALA A 258 1.81 1.88 18.78
CA ALA A 258 1.69 1.70 20.24
C ALA A 258 3.07 1.65 20.91
N PHE A 259 4.02 0.91 20.31
CA PHE A 259 5.40 0.87 20.80
C PHE A 259 6.06 2.26 20.74
N VAL A 260 5.95 2.98 19.62
CA VAL A 260 6.54 4.34 19.47
C VAL A 260 5.95 5.29 20.51
N PHE A 261 4.62 5.25 20.70
CA PHE A 261 3.96 6.07 21.72
C PHE A 261 4.51 5.77 23.11
N MET A 262 4.58 4.49 23.50
CA MET A 262 5.12 4.08 24.80
C MET A 262 6.60 4.46 24.93
N HIS A 263 7.41 4.17 23.91
CA HIS A 263 8.84 4.48 23.91
C HIS A 263 9.12 5.98 24.08
N VAL A 264 8.43 6.83 23.31
CA VAL A 264 8.60 8.28 23.42
C VAL A 264 8.11 8.79 24.77
N THR A 265 7.00 8.27 25.29
CA THR A 265 6.50 8.61 26.62
C THR A 265 7.53 8.29 27.70
N MET A 266 8.13 7.10 27.64
CA MET A 266 9.16 6.71 28.62
C MET A 266 10.43 7.57 28.48
N VAL A 267 10.89 7.86 27.27
CA VAL A 267 12.02 8.78 27.05
C VAL A 267 11.80 10.15 27.70
N VAL A 268 10.56 10.66 27.63
CA VAL A 268 10.21 11.96 28.25
C VAL A 268 10.14 11.86 29.78
N LEU A 269 9.53 10.80 30.32
CA LEU A 269 9.30 10.66 31.75
C LEU A 269 10.56 10.27 32.54
N THR A 270 11.51 9.56 31.94
CA THR A 270 12.67 9.00 32.64
C THR A 270 13.95 9.85 32.52
N GLY A 271 13.84 11.09 32.06
CA GLY A 271 14.97 12.02 31.97
C GLY A 271 15.22 12.48 30.54
N PHE A 272 14.33 13.33 30.03
CA PHE A 272 14.28 13.74 28.62
C PHE A 272 15.62 14.20 28.04
N VAL A 273 16.32 15.14 28.72
CA VAL A 273 17.57 15.71 28.21
C VAL A 273 18.68 14.66 28.13
N GLN A 274 18.83 13.86 29.19
CA GLN A 274 19.83 12.79 29.25
C GLN A 274 19.55 11.72 28.19
N ASN A 275 18.28 11.26 28.06
CA ASN A 275 17.90 10.27 27.04
C ASN A 275 18.12 10.77 25.60
N ILE A 276 17.94 12.07 25.36
CA ILE A 276 18.26 12.66 24.06
C ILE A 276 19.78 12.68 23.85
N ASN A 277 20.60 12.98 24.86
CA ASN A 277 22.04 12.92 24.75
C ASN A 277 22.54 11.51 24.44
N HIS A 278 21.94 10.47 25.04
CA HIS A 278 22.25 9.08 24.72
C HIS A 278 22.17 8.79 23.22
N ILE A 279 21.07 9.22 22.56
CA ILE A 279 20.80 8.87 21.16
C ILE A 279 21.33 9.89 20.16
N VAL A 280 21.64 11.11 20.55
CA VAL A 280 22.16 12.17 19.66
C VAL A 280 23.67 12.27 19.73
N VAL A 281 24.20 12.49 20.94
CA VAL A 281 25.64 12.72 21.15
C VAL A 281 26.37 11.43 21.52
N GLY A 282 25.68 10.51 22.20
CA GLY A 282 26.26 9.25 22.70
C GLY A 282 26.99 9.43 24.04
N THR A 283 26.53 10.38 24.85
CA THR A 283 27.03 10.68 26.19
C THR A 283 25.96 10.50 27.24
N ASP A 284 26.36 10.14 28.46
CA ASP A 284 25.47 9.99 29.61
C ASP A 284 25.54 11.23 30.50
N ASP A 285 25.05 12.33 29.97
CA ASP A 285 24.98 13.61 30.66
C ASP A 285 23.68 14.35 30.35
N ALA A 286 23.41 15.44 31.05
CA ALA A 286 22.25 16.29 30.82
C ALA A 286 22.63 17.62 30.14
N ASN A 287 23.66 17.64 29.30
CA ASN A 287 24.06 18.82 28.56
C ASN A 287 22.96 19.23 27.56
N PRO A 288 22.49 20.48 27.59
CA PRO A 288 21.44 20.94 26.68
C PRO A 288 21.83 20.97 25.21
N ALA A 289 23.12 20.90 24.87
CA ALA A 289 23.61 20.86 23.49
C ALA A 289 23.05 19.66 22.71
N GLY A 290 22.99 18.47 23.34
CA GLY A 290 22.38 17.29 22.73
C GLY A 290 20.88 17.46 22.48
N LEU A 291 20.17 18.12 23.37
CA LEU A 291 18.76 18.46 23.14
C LEU A 291 18.57 19.36 21.93
N TYR A 292 19.36 20.43 21.78
CA TYR A 292 19.28 21.31 20.62
C TYR A 292 19.58 20.58 19.30
N LEU A 293 20.60 19.74 19.29
CA LEU A 293 20.93 18.90 18.14
C LEU A 293 19.82 17.88 17.83
N GLY A 294 19.23 17.29 18.87
CA GLY A 294 18.09 16.38 18.72
C GLY A 294 16.86 17.06 18.13
N LEU A 295 16.51 18.25 18.62
CA LEU A 295 15.43 19.06 18.10
C LEU A 295 15.70 19.48 16.63
N LEU A 296 16.93 19.83 16.29
CA LEU A 296 17.33 20.08 14.91
C LEU A 296 17.14 18.83 14.03
N GLY A 297 17.53 17.65 14.51
CA GLY A 297 17.31 16.38 13.82
C GLY A 297 15.84 16.07 13.60
N VAL A 298 15.00 16.25 14.62
CA VAL A 298 13.52 16.11 14.48
C VAL A 298 12.98 17.15 13.49
N GLY A 299 13.43 18.40 13.56
CA GLY A 299 13.08 19.45 12.62
C GLY A 299 13.40 19.08 11.18
N LEU A 300 14.57 18.48 10.94
CA LEU A 300 14.98 17.98 9.62
C LEU A 300 14.05 16.85 9.14
N VAL A 301 13.69 15.90 10.00
CA VAL A 301 12.73 14.84 9.65
C VAL A 301 11.37 15.43 9.27
N VAL A 302 10.88 16.41 10.03
CA VAL A 302 9.63 17.12 9.71
C VAL A 302 9.74 17.85 8.37
N LEU A 303 10.83 18.57 8.15
CA LEU A 303 11.10 19.28 6.88
C LEU A 303 11.11 18.32 5.68
N LEU A 304 11.80 17.19 5.80
CA LEU A 304 11.82 16.15 4.75
C LEU A 304 10.43 15.58 4.46
N ASN A 305 9.61 15.41 5.50
CA ASN A 305 8.22 14.97 5.34
C ASN A 305 7.34 16.04 4.66
N VAL A 306 7.51 17.31 4.98
CA VAL A 306 6.84 18.44 4.30
C VAL A 306 7.30 18.51 2.85
N PHE A 307 8.61 18.38 2.60
CA PHE A 307 9.17 18.34 1.26
C PHE A 307 8.61 17.17 0.43
N ALA A 308 8.45 15.99 1.02
CA ALA A 308 7.84 14.84 0.34
C ALA A 308 6.42 15.13 -0.14
N ASN A 309 5.59 15.79 0.67
CA ASN A 309 4.25 16.24 0.26
C ASN A 309 4.32 17.29 -0.86
N TRP A 310 5.18 18.31 -0.69
CA TRP A 310 5.36 19.36 -1.68
C TRP A 310 5.83 18.80 -3.02
N ALA A 311 6.85 17.93 -3.01
CA ALA A 311 7.38 17.28 -4.21
C ALA A 311 6.31 16.43 -4.91
N ALA A 312 5.52 15.65 -4.15
CA ALA A 312 4.44 14.86 -4.67
C ALA A 312 3.34 15.70 -5.35
N TRP A 313 3.11 16.92 -4.87
CA TRP A 313 2.08 17.83 -5.43
C TRP A 313 2.58 18.64 -6.61
N LYS A 314 3.77 19.22 -6.51
CA LYS A 314 4.33 20.11 -7.54
C LYS A 314 5.00 19.34 -8.67
N HIS A 315 5.64 18.22 -8.36
CA HIS A 315 6.45 17.45 -9.30
C HIS A 315 6.11 15.95 -9.29
N PRO A 316 4.81 15.55 -9.41
CA PRO A 316 4.39 14.15 -9.27
C PRO A 316 5.12 13.21 -10.24
N ARG A 317 5.32 13.63 -11.50
CA ARG A 317 6.03 12.83 -12.50
C ARG A 317 7.50 12.63 -12.16
N ALA A 318 8.17 13.67 -11.66
CA ALA A 318 9.57 13.58 -11.25
C ALA A 318 9.73 12.60 -10.06
N VAL A 319 8.83 12.69 -9.07
CA VAL A 319 8.81 11.76 -7.93
C VAL A 319 8.56 10.32 -8.39
N GLN A 320 7.60 10.09 -9.29
CA GLN A 320 7.34 8.76 -9.83
C GLN A 320 8.53 8.20 -10.61
N HIS A 321 9.16 9.02 -11.47
CA HIS A 321 10.34 8.61 -12.23
C HIS A 321 11.52 8.29 -11.30
N ALA A 322 11.78 9.13 -10.31
CA ALA A 322 12.87 8.91 -9.35
C ALA A 322 12.61 7.64 -8.51
N ALA A 323 11.43 7.51 -7.93
CA ALA A 323 11.07 6.32 -7.16
C ALA A 323 11.14 5.05 -8.03
N LYS A 324 10.62 5.09 -9.26
CA LYS A 324 10.68 3.97 -10.19
C LYS A 324 12.12 3.62 -10.57
N ALA A 325 12.98 4.60 -10.82
CA ALA A 325 14.39 4.36 -11.15
C ALA A 325 15.13 3.62 -10.02
N ILE A 326 14.81 3.93 -8.77
CA ILE A 326 15.41 3.30 -7.59
C ILE A 326 14.81 1.91 -7.31
N VAL A 327 13.49 1.76 -7.41
CA VAL A 327 12.79 0.52 -7.03
C VAL A 327 12.77 -0.52 -8.15
N SER A 328 12.71 -0.09 -9.44
CA SER A 328 12.57 -1.01 -10.58
C SER A 328 13.67 -2.06 -10.73
N PRO A 329 14.96 -1.78 -10.45
CA PRO A 329 15.99 -2.83 -10.55
C PRO A 329 15.72 -4.01 -9.61
N VAL A 330 15.32 -3.72 -8.37
CA VAL A 330 14.98 -4.75 -7.38
C VAL A 330 13.70 -5.50 -7.79
N MET A 331 12.69 -4.75 -8.25
CA MET A 331 11.44 -5.36 -8.71
C MET A 331 11.63 -6.20 -9.98
N GLY A 332 12.46 -5.75 -10.92
CA GLY A 332 12.81 -6.52 -12.11
C GLY A 332 13.51 -7.84 -11.78
N LEU A 333 14.48 -7.80 -10.88
CA LEU A 333 15.19 -9.00 -10.41
C LEU A 333 14.21 -10.03 -9.81
N LEU A 334 13.24 -9.59 -9.01
CA LEU A 334 12.33 -10.47 -8.29
C LEU A 334 11.14 -10.92 -9.13
N LEU A 335 10.63 -10.09 -10.05
CA LEU A 335 9.29 -10.24 -10.63
C LEU A 335 9.26 -10.38 -12.16
N ASP A 336 10.40 -10.32 -12.85
CA ASP A 336 10.45 -10.32 -14.32
C ASP A 336 10.27 -11.73 -14.94
N ARG A 337 9.16 -12.39 -14.60
CA ARG A 337 8.76 -13.68 -15.18
C ARG A 337 7.24 -13.75 -15.36
N PRO A 338 6.73 -14.50 -16.36
CA PRO A 338 5.30 -14.68 -16.56
C PRO A 338 4.64 -15.33 -15.33
N ALA A 339 3.47 -14.83 -14.98
CA ALA A 339 2.69 -15.38 -13.89
C ALA A 339 1.99 -16.69 -14.32
N PRO A 340 1.93 -17.72 -13.48
CA PRO A 340 1.13 -18.89 -13.76
C PRO A 340 -0.36 -18.56 -13.86
N VAL A 341 -1.05 -19.30 -14.71
CA VAL A 341 -2.49 -19.16 -14.93
C VAL A 341 -3.24 -19.78 -13.75
N ALA A 342 -3.86 -18.96 -12.91
CA ALA A 342 -4.74 -19.44 -11.85
C ALA A 342 -6.20 -19.45 -12.34
N GLN A 343 -6.88 -20.58 -12.19
CA GLN A 343 -8.31 -20.73 -12.46
C GLN A 343 -9.05 -21.02 -11.16
N PHE A 344 -10.24 -20.44 -11.05
CA PHE A 344 -11.14 -20.60 -9.91
C PHE A 344 -12.41 -21.29 -10.38
N ARG A 345 -13.14 -21.90 -9.44
CA ARG A 345 -14.40 -22.56 -9.70
C ARG A 345 -15.55 -21.55 -9.67
N ARG A 346 -16.70 -21.91 -10.23
CA ARG A 346 -17.87 -21.03 -10.31
C ARG A 346 -18.50 -20.73 -8.95
N ASP A 347 -18.43 -21.67 -8.03
CA ASP A 347 -18.88 -21.50 -6.66
C ASP A 347 -17.99 -20.57 -5.81
N GLU A 348 -16.78 -20.28 -6.30
CA GLU A 348 -15.86 -19.33 -5.67
C GLU A 348 -16.07 -17.87 -6.12
N VAL A 349 -16.98 -17.62 -7.08
CA VAL A 349 -17.28 -16.25 -7.54
C VAL A 349 -17.79 -15.41 -6.37
N SER A 350 -17.23 -14.19 -6.25
CA SER A 350 -17.59 -13.29 -5.16
C SER A 350 -19.04 -12.82 -5.27
N PRO A 351 -19.80 -12.84 -4.16
CA PRO A 351 -21.21 -12.36 -4.13
C PRO A 351 -21.33 -10.87 -4.50
N PHE A 352 -20.27 -10.11 -4.28
CA PHE A 352 -20.16 -8.70 -4.61
C PHE A 352 -18.83 -8.43 -5.29
N PHE A 353 -18.85 -7.62 -6.35
CA PHE A 353 -17.65 -7.20 -7.05
C PHE A 353 -17.60 -5.67 -7.12
N TRP A 354 -16.59 -5.07 -6.53
CA TRP A 354 -16.41 -3.63 -6.51
C TRP A 354 -16.22 -3.07 -7.92
N VAL A 355 -16.98 -2.05 -8.26
CA VAL A 355 -16.79 -1.32 -9.52
C VAL A 355 -15.58 -0.41 -9.38
N ASN A 356 -14.60 -0.57 -10.27
CA ASN A 356 -13.40 0.26 -10.27
C ASN A 356 -13.66 1.60 -10.99
N GLY A 357 -13.04 2.68 -10.51
CA GLY A 357 -13.18 4.01 -11.10
C GLY A 357 -14.54 4.65 -10.84
N LYS A 358 -14.98 5.49 -11.76
CA LYS A 358 -16.30 6.15 -11.78
C LYS A 358 -17.12 5.67 -12.97
N MET A 359 -18.43 5.70 -12.84
CA MET A 359 -19.30 5.50 -13.98
C MET A 359 -19.09 6.61 -15.00
N PRO A 360 -18.99 6.30 -16.32
CA PRO A 360 -18.89 7.33 -17.32
C PRO A 360 -20.12 8.25 -17.30
N ALA A 361 -19.88 9.57 -17.39
CA ALA A 361 -20.93 10.58 -17.32
C ALA A 361 -21.25 11.21 -18.69
N CYS A 362 -20.49 10.86 -19.73
CA CYS A 362 -20.63 11.43 -21.06
C CYS A 362 -21.91 10.99 -21.78
N GLU A 363 -22.46 11.86 -22.62
CA GLU A 363 -23.70 11.62 -23.36
C GLU A 363 -23.59 10.42 -24.32
N GLU A 364 -22.43 10.23 -24.94
CA GLU A 364 -22.20 9.06 -25.81
C GLU A 364 -22.39 7.76 -25.05
N TRP A 365 -21.81 7.63 -23.83
CA TRP A 365 -21.98 6.44 -23.00
C TRP A 365 -23.43 6.25 -22.57
N LYS A 366 -24.12 7.32 -22.16
CA LYS A 366 -25.52 7.28 -21.73
C LYS A 366 -26.44 6.82 -22.87
N THR A 367 -26.22 7.37 -24.07
CA THR A 367 -26.96 6.98 -25.27
C THR A 367 -26.75 5.51 -25.64
N LEU A 368 -25.49 5.05 -25.59
CA LEU A 368 -25.18 3.63 -25.82
C LEU A 368 -25.81 2.74 -24.75
N ALA A 369 -25.74 3.15 -23.48
CA ALA A 369 -26.31 2.41 -22.37
C ALA A 369 -27.85 2.31 -22.47
N ALA A 370 -28.53 3.41 -22.81
CA ALA A 370 -29.96 3.43 -23.06
C ALA A 370 -30.38 2.48 -24.22
N GLY A 371 -29.53 2.36 -25.25
CA GLY A 371 -29.70 1.43 -26.37
C GLY A 371 -29.16 0.02 -26.11
N ASN A 372 -28.87 -0.35 -24.85
CA ASN A 372 -28.21 -1.64 -24.50
C ASN A 372 -26.96 -1.92 -25.33
N PHE A 373 -26.20 -0.88 -25.68
CA PHE A 373 -24.95 -0.92 -26.43
C PHE A 373 -25.04 -1.57 -27.84
N ARG A 374 -26.25 -1.70 -28.42
CA ARG A 374 -26.42 -2.27 -29.76
C ARG A 374 -25.62 -1.51 -30.82
N ASN A 375 -25.53 -0.19 -30.67
CA ASN A 375 -24.79 0.68 -31.59
C ASN A 375 -23.31 0.87 -31.20
N TYR A 376 -22.84 0.10 -30.23
CA TYR A 376 -21.43 0.15 -29.83
C TYR A 376 -20.54 -0.36 -30.99
N ARG A 377 -19.42 0.34 -31.20
CA ARG A 377 -18.39 -0.04 -32.17
C ARG A 377 -17.00 0.07 -31.52
N LEU A 378 -16.27 -1.04 -31.51
CA LEU A 378 -14.86 -1.07 -31.16
C LEU A 378 -14.02 -0.73 -32.41
N LYS A 379 -13.24 0.35 -32.35
CA LYS A 379 -12.33 0.73 -33.42
C LYS A 379 -10.91 0.32 -33.08
N ALA A 380 -10.30 -0.52 -33.90
CA ALA A 380 -8.88 -0.86 -33.81
C ALA A 380 -8.14 -0.27 -35.04
N TYR A 381 -7.16 0.58 -34.76
CA TYR A 381 -6.42 1.34 -35.79
C TYR A 381 -5.02 1.73 -35.31
N GLY A 382 -4.23 2.37 -36.16
CA GLY A 382 -2.88 2.84 -35.84
C GLY A 382 -1.82 2.06 -36.59
N LEU A 383 -0.85 1.46 -35.92
CA LEU A 383 0.21 0.65 -36.51
C LEU A 383 -0.30 -0.77 -36.82
N VAL A 384 -1.33 -0.87 -37.64
CA VAL A 384 -1.93 -2.12 -38.13
C VAL A 384 -1.98 -2.13 -39.65
N GLU A 385 -2.05 -3.32 -40.23
CA GLU A 385 -2.29 -3.50 -41.68
C GLU A 385 -3.79 -3.39 -41.98
N ASN A 386 -4.63 -3.99 -41.12
CA ASN A 386 -6.07 -4.06 -41.27
C ASN A 386 -6.78 -3.29 -40.15
N PRO A 387 -7.09 -1.99 -40.30
CA PRO A 387 -7.95 -1.28 -39.35
C PRO A 387 -9.37 -1.84 -39.40
N VAL A 388 -9.99 -2.06 -38.24
CA VAL A 388 -11.34 -2.64 -38.16
C VAL A 388 -12.25 -1.81 -37.23
N GLU A 389 -13.55 -1.89 -37.51
CA GLU A 389 -14.62 -1.35 -36.66
C GLU A 389 -15.63 -2.49 -36.42
N LEU A 390 -15.73 -2.98 -35.17
CA LEU A 390 -16.45 -4.19 -34.80
C LEU A 390 -17.61 -3.85 -33.85
N SER A 391 -18.78 -4.41 -34.10
CA SER A 391 -19.90 -4.42 -33.17
C SER A 391 -19.67 -5.43 -32.06
N LEU A 392 -20.54 -5.44 -31.04
CA LEU A 392 -20.49 -6.47 -30.00
C LEU A 392 -20.79 -7.88 -30.57
N ASP A 393 -21.63 -7.95 -31.61
CA ASP A 393 -21.98 -9.22 -32.22
C ASP A 393 -20.81 -9.73 -33.08
N ASP A 394 -20.09 -8.85 -33.79
CA ASP A 394 -18.85 -9.20 -34.47
C ASP A 394 -17.79 -9.73 -33.49
N LEU A 395 -17.65 -9.07 -32.30
CA LEU A 395 -16.73 -9.55 -31.26
C LEU A 395 -17.11 -10.94 -30.75
N ARG A 396 -18.40 -11.23 -30.63
CA ARG A 396 -18.90 -12.56 -30.22
C ARG A 396 -18.65 -13.60 -31.31
N ALA A 397 -18.86 -13.22 -32.59
CA ALA A 397 -18.64 -14.10 -33.74
C ALA A 397 -17.17 -14.51 -33.93
N LEU A 398 -16.21 -13.67 -33.53
CA LEU A 398 -14.78 -13.98 -33.55
C LEU A 398 -14.35 -15.03 -32.49
N GLY A 399 -15.23 -15.39 -31.58
CA GLY A 399 -15.02 -16.39 -30.55
C GLY A 399 -15.08 -15.84 -29.14
N GLN A 400 -15.75 -16.56 -28.29
CA GLN A 400 -15.91 -16.18 -26.86
C GLN A 400 -15.18 -17.16 -25.96
N LYS A 401 -14.43 -16.63 -25.01
CA LYS A 401 -13.81 -17.39 -23.93
C LYS A 401 -14.35 -16.93 -22.58
N THR A 402 -14.64 -17.89 -21.71
CA THR A 402 -14.97 -17.62 -20.31
C THR A 402 -13.82 -18.04 -19.41
N GLN A 403 -13.47 -17.19 -18.44
CA GLN A 403 -12.49 -17.51 -17.41
C GLN A 403 -12.93 -16.97 -16.06
N ILE A 404 -12.62 -17.71 -15.00
CA ILE A 404 -12.90 -17.29 -13.62
C ILE A 404 -11.57 -16.96 -12.95
N THR A 405 -11.42 -15.73 -12.54
CA THR A 405 -10.13 -15.25 -12.06
C THR A 405 -10.27 -14.35 -10.85
N LEU A 406 -9.28 -14.41 -9.97
CA LEU A 406 -9.14 -13.49 -8.84
C LEU A 406 -8.59 -12.16 -9.33
N HIS A 407 -9.33 -11.09 -9.12
CA HIS A 407 -8.92 -9.73 -9.38
C HIS A 407 -8.36 -9.08 -8.12
N HIS A 408 -7.22 -8.43 -8.24
CA HIS A 408 -6.61 -7.62 -7.21
C HIS A 408 -6.59 -6.15 -7.64
N CYS A 409 -7.42 -5.34 -7.02
CA CYS A 409 -7.42 -3.90 -7.30
C CYS A 409 -6.22 -3.20 -6.62
N ILE A 410 -5.70 -2.17 -7.29
CA ILE A 410 -4.67 -1.28 -6.74
C ILE A 410 -5.13 -0.60 -5.45
N GLN A 411 -6.42 -0.34 -5.30
CA GLN A 411 -7.03 0.26 -4.10
C GLN A 411 -7.02 -0.66 -2.87
N GLY A 412 -6.74 -1.95 -3.04
CA GLY A 412 -6.56 -2.89 -1.92
C GLY A 412 -7.64 -3.96 -1.77
N TRP A 413 -8.82 -3.80 -2.40
CA TRP A 413 -9.83 -4.85 -2.42
C TRP A 413 -9.48 -5.98 -3.41
N SER A 414 -10.14 -7.10 -3.29
CA SER A 414 -10.07 -8.23 -4.21
C SER A 414 -11.45 -8.82 -4.44
N GLY A 415 -11.59 -9.62 -5.49
CA GLY A 415 -12.83 -10.32 -5.80
C GLY A 415 -12.60 -11.34 -6.92
N ILE A 416 -13.34 -12.44 -6.88
CA ILE A 416 -13.32 -13.47 -7.92
C ILE A 416 -14.52 -13.21 -8.83
N ALA A 417 -14.26 -13.15 -10.14
CA ALA A 417 -15.32 -12.95 -11.12
C ALA A 417 -15.17 -13.89 -12.31
N ALA A 418 -16.31 -14.29 -12.88
CA ALA A 418 -16.37 -14.95 -14.16
C ALA A 418 -16.45 -13.90 -15.28
N TRP A 419 -15.50 -13.93 -16.19
CA TRP A 419 -15.36 -12.98 -17.29
C TRP A 419 -15.63 -13.71 -18.61
N GLY A 420 -16.53 -13.16 -19.43
CA GLY A 420 -16.76 -13.60 -20.79
C GLY A 420 -16.28 -12.53 -21.78
N GLY A 421 -15.58 -12.94 -22.83
CA GLY A 421 -15.07 -11.98 -23.80
C GLY A 421 -14.22 -12.60 -24.92
N LEU A 422 -13.79 -11.76 -25.85
CA LEU A 422 -12.89 -12.14 -26.93
C LEU A 422 -11.45 -12.21 -26.40
N PRO A 423 -10.72 -13.34 -26.62
CA PRO A 423 -9.27 -13.34 -26.41
C PRO A 423 -8.61 -12.23 -27.24
N LEU A 424 -7.81 -11.37 -26.57
CA LEU A 424 -7.20 -10.23 -27.27
C LEU A 424 -6.27 -10.67 -28.39
N ALA A 425 -5.69 -11.85 -28.29
CA ALA A 425 -4.89 -12.46 -29.35
C ALA A 425 -5.65 -12.62 -30.66
N GLU A 426 -6.95 -12.90 -30.65
CA GLU A 426 -7.77 -13.03 -31.86
C GLU A 426 -7.96 -11.68 -32.56
N LEU A 427 -8.18 -10.61 -31.79
CA LEU A 427 -8.20 -9.26 -32.33
C LEU A 427 -6.82 -8.87 -32.92
N VAL A 428 -5.73 -9.22 -32.25
CA VAL A 428 -4.36 -8.97 -32.73
C VAL A 428 -4.09 -9.68 -34.02
N LYS A 429 -4.55 -10.94 -34.17
CA LYS A 429 -4.45 -11.68 -35.46
C LYS A 429 -5.24 -11.00 -36.56
N LEU A 430 -6.45 -10.51 -36.27
CA LEU A 430 -7.32 -9.88 -37.28
C LEU A 430 -6.73 -8.56 -37.81
N VAL A 431 -6.14 -7.74 -36.94
CA VAL A 431 -5.65 -6.41 -37.32
C VAL A 431 -4.23 -6.41 -37.88
N HIS A 432 -3.49 -7.50 -37.82
CA HIS A 432 -2.11 -7.65 -38.30
C HIS A 432 -1.21 -6.46 -37.90
N PRO A 433 -0.67 -6.44 -36.64
CA PRO A 433 0.20 -5.36 -36.20
C PRO A 433 1.46 -5.22 -37.07
N LYS A 434 1.81 -4.01 -37.45
CA LYS A 434 3.07 -3.73 -38.14
C LYS A 434 4.29 -4.05 -37.26
N PRO A 435 5.45 -4.42 -37.83
CA PRO A 435 6.63 -4.84 -37.06
C PRO A 435 7.15 -3.82 -36.03
N ASN A 436 6.85 -2.55 -36.23
CA ASN A 436 7.21 -1.48 -35.30
C ASN A 436 6.17 -1.21 -34.18
N ALA A 437 5.03 -1.92 -34.16
CA ALA A 437 4.07 -1.88 -33.08
C ALA A 437 4.65 -2.56 -31.84
N LYS A 438 4.57 -1.90 -30.66
CA LYS A 438 5.11 -2.41 -29.40
C LYS A 438 4.05 -2.55 -28.30
N ALA A 439 2.97 -1.80 -28.40
CA ALA A 439 1.94 -1.76 -27.38
C ALA A 439 0.57 -1.42 -27.98
N ILE A 440 -0.47 -1.87 -27.31
CA ILE A 440 -1.86 -1.51 -27.55
C ILE A 440 -2.27 -0.46 -26.54
N ILE A 441 -2.95 0.59 -26.98
CA ILE A 441 -3.50 1.64 -26.11
C ILE A 441 -5.02 1.54 -26.15
N PHE A 442 -5.63 1.44 -24.98
CA PHE A 442 -7.07 1.38 -24.80
C PHE A 442 -7.57 2.72 -24.28
N TYR A 443 -8.49 3.34 -24.97
CA TYR A 443 -9.14 4.58 -24.56
C TYR A 443 -10.51 4.29 -23.99
N SER A 444 -10.84 4.87 -22.84
CA SER A 444 -12.12 4.66 -22.17
C SER A 444 -13.10 5.81 -22.42
N PHE A 445 -14.38 5.59 -22.10
CA PHE A 445 -15.38 6.67 -22.04
C PHE A 445 -15.26 7.53 -20.78
N SER A 446 -14.52 7.08 -19.76
CA SER A 446 -14.40 7.85 -18.54
C SER A 446 -13.67 9.14 -18.83
N GLU A 447 -14.36 10.22 -18.56
CA GLU A 447 -13.74 11.52 -18.35
C GLU A 447 -12.70 11.32 -17.27
N GLY A 448 -11.52 11.78 -17.53
CA GLY A 448 -10.47 11.71 -16.59
C GLY A 448 -10.87 12.37 -15.28
N VAL A 449 -10.50 11.77 -14.17
CA VAL A 449 -10.65 12.39 -12.86
C VAL A 449 -9.75 13.60 -12.87
N GLU A 450 -10.29 14.73 -12.43
CA GLU A 450 -9.55 15.95 -12.20
C GLU A 450 -8.38 15.70 -11.24
N PHE A 451 -7.18 15.66 -11.75
CA PHE A 451 -5.98 15.62 -10.93
C PHE A 451 -5.21 16.92 -11.10
N SER A 452 -4.45 17.26 -10.09
CA SER A 452 -3.69 18.49 -9.93
C SER A 452 -2.58 18.72 -10.98
N THR A 453 -2.52 17.95 -12.04
CA THR A 453 -1.43 18.00 -13.02
C THR A 453 -1.72 18.81 -14.27
N GLY A 454 -2.92 19.42 -14.40
CA GLY A 454 -3.21 20.36 -15.49
C GLY A 454 -3.17 19.75 -16.90
N ILE A 455 -3.48 18.47 -17.06
CA ILE A 455 -3.60 17.85 -18.39
C ILE A 455 -5.05 17.98 -18.82
N ALA A 456 -5.32 18.94 -19.66
CA ALA A 456 -6.65 19.39 -20.06
C ALA A 456 -7.38 18.48 -21.07
N ASP A 457 -6.78 17.42 -21.62
CA ASP A 457 -7.36 16.58 -22.66
C ASP A 457 -7.60 15.13 -22.21
N GLY A 458 -8.04 14.94 -21.00
CA GLY A 458 -8.02 13.72 -20.27
C GLY A 458 -9.05 12.67 -20.60
N GLN A 459 -8.96 12.02 -21.70
CA GLN A 459 -9.55 10.71 -21.85
C GLN A 459 -8.68 9.70 -21.09
N TYR A 460 -9.26 8.96 -20.14
CA TYR A 460 -8.52 7.89 -19.46
C TYR A 460 -8.11 6.83 -20.49
N TYR A 461 -6.84 6.48 -20.48
CA TYR A 461 -6.30 5.40 -21.29
C TYR A 461 -5.42 4.46 -20.49
N ASP A 462 -5.29 3.25 -20.96
CA ASP A 462 -4.35 2.26 -20.46
C ASP A 462 -3.56 1.64 -21.60
N SER A 463 -2.41 1.06 -21.30
CA SER A 463 -1.52 0.49 -22.30
C SER A 463 -1.08 -0.92 -21.92
N LEU A 464 -1.05 -1.82 -22.91
CA LEU A 464 -0.61 -3.18 -22.76
C LEU A 464 0.49 -3.47 -23.80
N SER A 465 1.58 -4.14 -23.40
CA SER A 465 2.58 -4.60 -24.37
C SER A 465 1.97 -5.64 -25.31
N LEU A 466 2.46 -5.69 -26.54
CA LEU A 466 1.97 -6.66 -27.52
C LEU A 466 2.18 -8.10 -27.04
N GLU A 467 3.29 -8.39 -26.34
CA GLU A 467 3.55 -9.67 -25.69
C GLU A 467 2.46 -10.06 -24.69
N ASN A 468 2.05 -9.11 -23.83
CA ASN A 468 0.98 -9.36 -22.87
C ASN A 468 -0.41 -9.45 -23.51
N ALA A 469 -0.62 -8.77 -24.65
CA ALA A 469 -1.84 -8.88 -25.44
C ALA A 469 -2.06 -10.29 -25.99
N LEU A 470 -0.98 -10.99 -26.32
CA LEU A 470 -1.00 -12.38 -26.79
C LEU A 470 -1.15 -13.42 -25.67
N ASN A 471 -1.13 -13.01 -24.41
CA ASN A 471 -1.30 -13.93 -23.29
C ASN A 471 -2.71 -14.56 -23.34
N PRO A 472 -2.85 -15.89 -23.18
CA PRO A 472 -4.15 -16.59 -23.26
C PRO A 472 -5.19 -16.14 -22.24
N GLN A 473 -4.81 -15.44 -21.17
CA GLN A 473 -5.72 -14.88 -20.18
C GLN A 473 -6.13 -13.43 -20.46
N THR A 474 -5.57 -12.79 -21.47
CA THR A 474 -5.94 -11.41 -21.81
C THR A 474 -7.21 -11.41 -22.65
N LEU A 475 -8.28 -10.84 -22.10
CA LEU A 475 -9.60 -10.76 -22.75
C LEU A 475 -10.04 -9.31 -22.95
N LEU A 476 -10.73 -9.07 -24.07
CA LEU A 476 -11.69 -7.98 -24.20
C LEU A 476 -13.01 -8.44 -23.57
N ALA A 477 -13.14 -8.25 -22.26
CA ALA A 477 -14.30 -8.71 -21.53
C ALA A 477 -15.51 -7.80 -21.78
N TYR A 478 -16.62 -8.37 -22.19
CA TYR A 478 -17.92 -7.71 -22.36
C TYR A 478 -19.03 -8.35 -21.50
N GLU A 479 -18.71 -9.44 -20.79
CA GLU A 479 -19.62 -10.12 -19.86
C GLU A 479 -18.94 -10.35 -18.51
N MET A 480 -19.71 -10.26 -17.42
CA MET A 480 -19.22 -10.52 -16.06
C MET A 480 -20.30 -11.25 -15.25
N ASN A 481 -19.93 -12.36 -14.61
CA ASN A 481 -20.76 -13.15 -13.70
C ASN A 481 -22.08 -13.69 -14.29
N LEU A 482 -22.21 -13.75 -15.62
CA LEU A 482 -23.40 -14.31 -16.25
C LEU A 482 -23.48 -15.82 -16.03
N PRO A 483 -24.70 -16.38 -15.80
CA PRO A 483 -24.91 -17.83 -15.82
C PRO A 483 -24.58 -18.38 -17.21
N ALA A 484 -24.02 -19.58 -17.28
CA ALA A 484 -23.64 -20.21 -18.55
C ALA A 484 -24.80 -20.35 -19.57
N ALA A 485 -26.06 -20.36 -19.09
CA ALA A 485 -27.26 -20.45 -19.91
C ALA A 485 -27.84 -19.10 -20.37
N GLN A 486 -27.27 -17.96 -19.94
CA GLN A 486 -27.79 -16.61 -20.26
C GLN A 486 -26.79 -15.74 -21.03
N SER A 487 -25.79 -16.34 -21.66
CA SER A 487 -24.77 -15.63 -22.43
C SER A 487 -25.31 -14.86 -23.65
N SER A 488 -26.58 -15.04 -24.01
CA SER A 488 -27.20 -14.39 -25.16
C SER A 488 -28.01 -13.13 -24.87
N ALA A 489 -28.25 -12.78 -23.61
CA ALA A 489 -29.10 -11.63 -23.28
C ALA A 489 -28.74 -11.01 -21.93
N ARG A 490 -27.88 -10.03 -21.89
CA ARG A 490 -27.96 -8.80 -21.10
C ARG A 490 -26.62 -8.08 -20.92
N SER A 491 -26.70 -6.78 -21.16
CA SER A 491 -25.82 -5.65 -20.81
C SER A 491 -24.31 -5.88 -20.76
N PRO A 492 -23.57 -5.26 -21.66
CA PRO A 492 -22.14 -5.12 -21.52
C PRO A 492 -21.85 -4.22 -20.30
N VAL A 493 -21.42 -4.82 -19.24
CA VAL A 493 -20.61 -4.11 -18.25
C VAL A 493 -19.40 -3.58 -19.01
N ALA A 494 -19.07 -2.32 -18.80
CA ALA A 494 -17.97 -1.64 -19.46
C ALA A 494 -16.78 -2.58 -19.68
N ALA A 495 -16.33 -2.70 -20.92
CA ALA A 495 -15.23 -3.58 -21.29
C ALA A 495 -14.04 -3.30 -20.37
N ALA A 496 -13.84 -4.15 -19.40
CA ALA A 496 -12.69 -4.10 -18.54
C ALA A 496 -11.61 -4.95 -19.21
N CYS A 497 -10.64 -4.31 -19.83
CA CYS A 497 -9.41 -4.98 -20.14
C CYS A 497 -8.75 -5.35 -18.81
N ARG A 498 -8.52 -6.63 -18.59
CA ARG A 498 -7.82 -7.09 -17.43
C ARG A 498 -6.37 -7.34 -17.79
N GLU A 499 -5.48 -6.64 -17.12
CA GLU A 499 -4.07 -6.98 -17.14
C GLU A 499 -3.85 -8.38 -16.57
N PRO A 500 -3.00 -9.22 -17.20
CA PRO A 500 -2.28 -10.24 -16.45
C PRO A 500 -1.50 -9.50 -15.34
N ALA A 501 -1.30 -10.14 -14.20
CA ALA A 501 -0.79 -9.57 -12.95
C ALA A 501 0.63 -8.95 -13.03
N ARG A 502 0.91 -8.15 -14.01
CA ARG A 502 2.02 -7.22 -14.10
C ARG A 502 1.47 -5.83 -13.84
N LEU A 503 1.73 -5.34 -12.66
CA LEU A 503 1.61 -3.93 -12.35
C LEU A 503 2.58 -3.16 -13.24
N GLN A 504 2.07 -2.64 -14.34
CA GLN A 504 2.65 -1.43 -14.88
C GLN A 504 1.95 -0.28 -14.19
N ASP A 505 2.69 0.42 -13.35
CA ASP A 505 2.27 1.68 -12.75
C ASP A 505 2.15 2.74 -13.84
N GLY A 506 1.10 2.66 -14.62
CA GLY A 506 0.73 3.61 -15.66
C GLY A 506 -0.49 4.37 -15.23
N GLN A 507 -0.40 5.13 -14.15
CA GLN A 507 -1.41 6.13 -13.90
C GLN A 507 -1.11 7.36 -14.71
N VAL A 508 -1.96 7.61 -15.65
CA VAL A 508 -2.10 8.90 -16.28
C VAL A 508 -3.38 9.53 -15.78
N ASP A 509 -3.18 10.70 -15.35
CA ASP A 509 -4.15 11.56 -14.81
C ASP A 509 -4.76 12.51 -15.81
N PRO A 510 -5.94 12.94 -15.57
CA PRO A 510 -6.91 13.46 -16.47
C PRO A 510 -7.19 14.93 -16.27
N GLY A 511 -7.54 15.57 -17.25
CA GLY A 511 -8.26 16.84 -17.24
C GLY A 511 -9.32 16.86 -18.31
N ASP A 512 -10.42 17.22 -17.90
CA ASP A 512 -11.57 17.92 -18.46
C ASP A 512 -12.07 17.65 -19.89
N ARG A 513 -13.33 17.18 -19.93
CA ARG A 513 -14.43 17.56 -20.84
C ARG A 513 -14.29 17.40 -22.34
N VAL A 514 -13.99 16.23 -22.86
CA VAL A 514 -14.59 15.84 -24.15
C VAL A 514 -14.73 14.31 -24.23
N CYS A 515 -15.95 13.86 -24.31
CA CYS A 515 -16.26 12.47 -24.59
C CYS A 515 -15.84 12.15 -26.01
N ARG A 516 -14.73 11.43 -26.17
CA ARG A 516 -14.25 10.97 -27.49
C ARG A 516 -14.46 9.47 -27.64
N LYS A 517 -14.65 9.04 -28.88
CA LYS A 517 -14.97 7.67 -29.27
C LYS A 517 -13.93 6.67 -28.76
N ARG A 518 -14.36 5.50 -28.32
CA ARG A 518 -13.47 4.39 -27.95
C ARG A 518 -12.62 3.97 -29.13
N ARG A 519 -11.33 3.85 -28.88
CA ARG A 519 -10.35 3.49 -29.89
C ARG A 519 -9.34 2.51 -29.33
N VAL A 520 -8.93 1.54 -30.14
CA VAL A 520 -7.76 0.71 -29.88
C VAL A 520 -6.68 1.18 -30.86
N ASP A 521 -5.58 1.70 -30.34
CA ASP A 521 -4.48 2.21 -31.16
C ASP A 521 -3.21 1.39 -30.92
N LEU A 522 -2.61 0.87 -32.00
CA LEU A 522 -1.34 0.16 -31.98
C LEU A 522 -0.21 1.13 -32.29
N GLN A 523 0.60 1.47 -31.27
CA GLN A 523 1.67 2.46 -31.41
C GLN A 523 3.06 1.94 -31.07
N GLY A 524 4.08 2.50 -31.70
CA GLY A 524 5.47 2.27 -31.36
C GLY A 524 5.97 3.21 -30.24
N ARG A 525 6.99 2.76 -29.48
CA ARG A 525 7.59 3.49 -28.32
C ARG A 525 7.90 4.98 -28.57
N ARG A 526 8.21 5.38 -29.81
CA ARG A 526 8.56 6.77 -30.14
C ARG A 526 7.38 7.75 -30.06
N ARG A 527 6.13 7.29 -30.27
CA ARG A 527 4.95 8.18 -30.19
C ARG A 527 4.52 8.45 -28.75
N LEU A 528 4.68 7.51 -27.84
CA LEU A 528 4.46 7.73 -26.41
C LEU A 528 5.35 8.87 -25.87
N ARG A 529 6.61 9.00 -26.37
CA ARG A 529 7.48 10.14 -26.02
C ARG A 529 7.07 11.46 -26.68
N ARG A 530 6.49 11.45 -27.92
CA ARG A 530 6.05 12.66 -28.61
C ARG A 530 4.74 13.24 -28.06
N GLY A 531 3.82 12.41 -27.58
CA GLY A 531 2.62 12.86 -26.87
C GLY A 531 2.97 13.65 -25.60
N GLN A 532 4.05 13.28 -24.91
CA GLN A 532 4.57 14.05 -23.78
C GLN A 532 5.20 15.39 -24.17
N GLY A 533 5.71 15.54 -25.40
CA GLY A 533 6.31 16.78 -25.91
C GLY A 533 5.27 17.83 -26.33
N VAL A 534 4.12 17.42 -26.84
CA VAL A 534 3.02 18.34 -27.23
C VAL A 534 2.35 18.94 -26.00
N LEU A 535 2.27 18.18 -24.90
CA LEU A 535 1.74 18.66 -23.62
C LEU A 535 2.65 19.71 -22.93
N ARG A 536 3.95 19.75 -23.27
CA ARG A 536 4.85 20.81 -22.76
C ARG A 536 4.62 22.18 -23.40
N ARG A 537 4.09 22.25 -24.64
CA ARG A 537 3.87 23.54 -25.33
C ARG A 537 2.58 24.24 -24.90
N THR A 538 1.55 23.51 -24.48
CA THR A 538 0.29 24.10 -24.02
C THR A 538 0.34 24.66 -22.60
N SER A 539 1.26 24.19 -21.75
CA SER A 539 1.42 24.70 -20.39
C SER A 539 2.20 26.02 -20.28
N GLN A 540 2.79 26.53 -21.37
CA GLN A 540 3.51 27.81 -21.37
C GLN A 540 2.64 29.04 -21.75
N HIS A 541 1.39 28.85 -22.10
CA HIS A 541 0.52 29.96 -22.53
C HIS A 541 -0.64 30.29 -21.58
N MET A 542 -0.69 29.74 -20.37
CA MET A 542 -1.68 30.14 -19.35
C MET A 542 -1.01 30.61 -18.05
N THR A 543 -0.29 31.73 -18.13
CA THR A 543 0.04 32.57 -16.99
C THR A 543 -0.37 34.00 -17.29
N SER A 544 -1.65 34.28 -17.13
CA SER A 544 -2.13 35.62 -16.78
C SER A 544 -3.64 35.58 -16.52
N GLY A 545 -4.03 35.91 -15.30
CA GLY A 545 -5.29 36.57 -14.93
C GLY A 545 -6.49 35.65 -14.74
N GLU A 546 -6.87 35.37 -13.55
CA GLU A 546 -7.99 35.96 -12.85
C GLU A 546 -8.43 35.10 -11.65
N SER A 547 -8.50 35.79 -10.55
CA SER A 547 -9.12 35.37 -9.30
C SER A 547 -10.62 35.21 -9.45
N LEU A 548 -11.21 34.16 -8.91
CA LEU A 548 -12.56 34.19 -8.35
C LEU A 548 -12.74 33.08 -7.32
N VAL A 549 -12.95 33.45 -6.09
CA VAL A 549 -13.57 32.84 -4.93
C VAL A 549 -15.09 33.05 -5.09
N PRO A 550 -16.04 32.41 -4.42
CA PRO A 550 -16.14 31.29 -3.52
C PRO A 550 -17.45 30.49 -3.58
N ALA A 551 -17.65 29.74 -2.64
CA ALA A 551 -18.69 29.17 -1.80
C ALA A 551 -18.66 27.66 -1.71
#